data_70dd91c6d55de38905624f073fbf7901
#
_entry.id   70dd91c6d55de38905624f073fbf7901
#
_cell.length_a   1.000
_cell.length_b   1.000
_cell.length_c   1.000
_cell.angle_alpha   90.00
_cell.angle_beta   90.00
_cell.angle_gamma   90.00
#
_symmetry.space_group_name_H-M   'P 1'
#
loop_
_entity.id
_entity.type
_entity.pdbx_description
1 polymer ?
#
loop_
_entity_poly.entity_id
_entity_poly.type
_entity_poly.pdbx_seq_one_letter_code
_entity_poly.pdbx_strand_id
1 'polypeptide(L)'
;MNYNEKYQKWVSKEDLDPALKAELLSMDETAKEDAFYTDVEFGTAGMRGILGAGTNRLNIYVIQKANVGFAKYIASLPEGKERGVAIGYDNRHMSYKFAIESAKVLATYGIKSYIFESLRPTPELSFALRDLNCIAGIVVTASHNPPEYNGYKVYWEDGAQITAPKDSQIISEVKAVTDYNTVKTMDIDAARVAGLYNVIGYDMDDNYMAALKKTVSYTHLTLPT
;
A
#
# COMPACT_ATOMS: atom_id res chain seq x y z
N MET A 1 -16.60 -15.19 -13.33
CA MET A 1 -15.76 -16.30 -12.82
C MET A 1 -16.31 -16.69 -11.45
N ASN A 2 -16.70 -17.96 -11.25
CA ASN A 2 -17.12 -18.44 -9.94
C ASN A 2 -15.90 -18.62 -9.00
N TYR A 3 -16.11 -18.88 -7.71
CA TYR A 3 -15.04 -18.97 -6.73
C TYR A 3 -14.03 -20.11 -7.04
N ASN A 4 -14.52 -21.23 -7.56
CA ASN A 4 -13.68 -22.38 -7.89
C ASN A 4 -12.79 -22.10 -9.10
N GLU A 5 -13.31 -21.43 -10.14
CA GLU A 5 -12.48 -20.98 -11.28
C GLU A 5 -11.38 -20.02 -10.84
N LYS A 6 -11.68 -19.08 -9.92
CA LYS A 6 -10.66 -18.18 -9.34
C LYS A 6 -9.61 -18.97 -8.55
N TYR A 7 -10.03 -19.91 -7.71
CA TYR A 7 -9.15 -20.77 -6.94
C TYR A 7 -8.20 -21.57 -7.86
N GLN A 8 -8.74 -22.24 -8.89
CA GLN A 8 -7.92 -23.02 -9.83
C GLN A 8 -6.90 -22.13 -10.57
N LYS A 9 -7.31 -20.90 -10.96
CA LYS A 9 -6.40 -19.95 -11.59
C LYS A 9 -5.25 -19.56 -10.66
N TRP A 10 -5.50 -19.44 -9.36
CA TRP A 10 -4.46 -19.15 -8.38
C TRP A 10 -3.53 -20.32 -8.14
N VAL A 11 -4.05 -21.52 -7.95
CA VAL A 11 -3.25 -22.74 -7.74
C VAL A 11 -2.33 -23.04 -8.93
N SER A 12 -2.80 -22.74 -10.15
CA SER A 12 -2.03 -22.95 -11.38
C SER A 12 -0.98 -21.90 -11.67
N LYS A 13 -0.89 -20.84 -10.85
CA LYS A 13 0.13 -19.79 -11.00
C LYS A 13 1.52 -20.37 -10.70
N GLU A 14 2.43 -20.34 -11.69
CA GLU A 14 3.76 -20.96 -11.59
C GLU A 14 4.63 -20.31 -10.52
N ASP A 15 4.58 -18.99 -10.40
CA ASP A 15 5.37 -18.16 -9.48
C ASP A 15 4.59 -17.77 -8.21
N LEU A 16 3.58 -18.55 -7.83
CA LEU A 16 2.83 -18.31 -6.61
C LEU A 16 3.73 -18.46 -5.37
N ASP A 17 3.66 -17.48 -4.48
CA ASP A 17 4.37 -17.51 -3.19
C ASP A 17 4.15 -18.88 -2.49
N PRO A 18 5.22 -19.58 -2.09
CA PRO A 18 5.11 -20.95 -1.56
C PRO A 18 4.22 -21.06 -0.32
N ALA A 19 4.22 -20.05 0.55
CA ALA A 19 3.39 -20.05 1.76
C ALA A 19 1.90 -19.91 1.39
N LEU A 20 1.56 -19.01 0.47
CA LEU A 20 0.20 -18.86 -0.04
C LEU A 20 -0.25 -20.11 -0.80
N LYS A 21 0.65 -20.77 -1.53
CA LYS A 21 0.33 -22.04 -2.22
C LYS A 21 0.02 -23.15 -1.23
N ALA A 22 0.81 -23.28 -0.17
CA ALA A 22 0.57 -24.26 0.88
C ALA A 22 -0.78 -24.02 1.58
N GLU A 23 -1.10 -22.75 1.87
CA GLU A 23 -2.39 -22.36 2.44
C GLU A 23 -3.55 -22.75 1.52
N LEU A 24 -3.47 -22.41 0.22
CA LEU A 24 -4.51 -22.78 -0.76
C LEU A 24 -4.76 -24.30 -0.80
N LEU A 25 -3.70 -25.08 -0.82
CA LEU A 25 -3.82 -26.55 -0.91
C LEU A 25 -4.39 -27.18 0.37
N SER A 26 -4.36 -26.49 1.51
CA SER A 26 -4.94 -26.93 2.78
C SER A 26 -6.41 -26.54 2.97
N MET A 27 -6.98 -25.70 2.11
CA MET A 27 -8.35 -25.20 2.24
C MET A 27 -9.39 -26.29 1.96
N ASP A 28 -10.38 -26.41 2.83
CA ASP A 28 -11.64 -27.10 2.54
C ASP A 28 -12.55 -26.27 1.61
N GLU A 29 -13.68 -26.79 1.19
CA GLU A 29 -14.59 -26.11 0.26
C GLU A 29 -15.14 -24.80 0.83
N THR A 30 -15.44 -24.76 2.13
CA THR A 30 -15.96 -23.55 2.80
C THR A 30 -14.89 -22.43 2.81
N ALA A 31 -13.64 -22.79 3.13
CA ALA A 31 -12.52 -21.87 3.13
C ALA A 31 -12.21 -21.35 1.71
N LYS A 32 -12.28 -22.22 0.69
CA LYS A 32 -12.12 -21.81 -0.71
C LYS A 32 -13.19 -20.82 -1.13
N GLU A 33 -14.45 -21.11 -0.84
CA GLU A 33 -15.55 -20.20 -1.16
C GLU A 33 -15.32 -18.84 -0.47
N ASP A 34 -15.06 -18.82 0.83
CA ASP A 34 -14.84 -17.58 1.58
C ASP A 34 -13.62 -16.78 1.07
N ALA A 35 -12.55 -17.46 0.64
CA ALA A 35 -11.36 -16.81 0.11
C ALA A 35 -11.53 -16.24 -1.32
N PHE A 36 -12.51 -16.73 -2.10
CA PHE A 36 -12.63 -16.43 -3.54
C PHE A 36 -14.01 -15.96 -4.02
N TYR A 37 -15.06 -15.94 -3.17
CA TYR A 37 -16.43 -15.55 -3.61
C TYR A 37 -16.46 -14.11 -4.14
N THR A 38 -15.59 -13.25 -3.64
CA THR A 38 -15.45 -11.86 -4.07
C THR A 38 -13.97 -11.45 -4.16
N ASP A 39 -13.70 -10.25 -4.59
CA ASP A 39 -12.39 -9.61 -4.48
C ASP A 39 -12.43 -8.61 -3.30
N VAL A 40 -11.30 -8.42 -2.60
CA VAL A 40 -11.18 -7.33 -1.62
C VAL A 40 -11.51 -6.02 -2.32
N GLU A 41 -12.46 -5.30 -1.76
CA GLU A 41 -12.90 -4.04 -2.31
C GLU A 41 -11.88 -2.94 -2.02
N PHE A 42 -11.51 -2.20 -3.06
CA PHE A 42 -10.83 -0.93 -2.92
C PHE A 42 -11.91 0.16 -2.74
N GLY A 43 -12.12 0.57 -1.49
CA GLY A 43 -13.10 1.59 -1.14
C GLY A 43 -12.51 3.01 -1.16
N THR A 44 -13.29 3.98 -0.73
CA THR A 44 -12.99 5.42 -0.77
C THR A 44 -11.64 5.79 -0.15
N ALA A 45 -11.18 5.08 0.87
CA ALA A 45 -9.93 5.38 1.57
C ALA A 45 -8.84 4.30 1.38
N GLY A 46 -9.08 3.29 0.54
CA GLY A 46 -8.17 2.16 0.33
C GLY A 46 -8.81 0.81 0.59
N MET A 47 -8.02 -0.17 1.04
CA MET A 47 -8.46 -1.55 1.28
C MET A 47 -8.22 -1.96 2.73
N ARG A 48 -9.03 -2.92 3.20
CA ARG A 48 -8.81 -3.62 4.47
C ARG A 48 -9.33 -5.05 4.37
N GLY A 49 -8.60 -6.00 4.91
CA GLY A 49 -9.01 -7.41 4.88
C GLY A 49 -8.13 -8.28 5.76
N ILE A 50 -8.55 -9.54 5.91
CA ILE A 50 -7.78 -10.58 6.56
C ILE A 50 -6.60 -10.96 5.67
N LEU A 51 -5.43 -11.20 6.26
CA LEU A 51 -4.25 -11.72 5.57
C LEU A 51 -4.48 -13.16 5.15
N GLY A 52 -4.01 -13.55 3.97
CA GLY A 52 -4.09 -14.93 3.49
C GLY A 52 -4.18 -15.06 1.97
N ALA A 53 -4.32 -16.30 1.52
CA ALA A 53 -4.44 -16.65 0.13
C ALA A 53 -5.88 -16.43 -0.38
N GLY A 54 -6.02 -15.85 -1.56
CA GLY A 54 -7.31 -15.63 -2.21
C GLY A 54 -7.54 -14.18 -2.63
N THR A 55 -8.59 -13.97 -3.42
CA THR A 55 -8.96 -12.64 -3.92
C THR A 55 -9.72 -11.82 -2.89
N ASN A 56 -10.36 -12.47 -1.91
CA ASN A 56 -11.03 -11.87 -0.75
C ASN A 56 -10.12 -11.81 0.49
N ARG A 57 -8.81 -11.81 0.30
CA ARG A 57 -7.78 -11.72 1.33
C ARG A 57 -6.75 -10.66 0.94
N LEU A 58 -6.06 -10.10 1.94
CA LEU A 58 -4.89 -9.27 1.67
C LEU A 58 -3.64 -10.13 1.57
N ASN A 59 -2.98 -9.99 0.44
CA ASN A 59 -1.71 -10.64 0.11
C ASN A 59 -0.95 -9.81 -0.92
N ILE A 60 0.26 -10.23 -1.25
CA ILE A 60 1.12 -9.49 -2.17
C ILE A 60 0.48 -9.25 -3.54
N TYR A 61 -0.30 -10.20 -4.07
CA TYR A 61 -0.92 -10.08 -5.41
C TYR A 61 -2.07 -9.08 -5.41
N VAL A 62 -2.87 -9.06 -4.34
CA VAL A 62 -3.96 -8.08 -4.17
C VAL A 62 -3.38 -6.68 -4.01
N ILE A 63 -2.30 -6.52 -3.23
CA ILE A 63 -1.57 -5.26 -3.09
C ILE A 63 -0.94 -4.83 -4.43
N GLN A 64 -0.31 -5.73 -5.15
CA GLN A 64 0.25 -5.45 -6.48
C GLN A 64 -0.82 -4.98 -7.47
N LYS A 65 -1.96 -5.68 -7.52
CA LYS A 65 -3.12 -5.28 -8.36
C LYS A 65 -3.58 -3.86 -8.04
N ALA A 66 -3.76 -3.55 -6.76
CA ALA A 66 -4.15 -2.22 -6.31
C ALA A 66 -3.14 -1.16 -6.72
N ASN A 67 -1.84 -1.45 -6.56
CA ASN A 67 -0.78 -0.54 -6.97
C ASN A 67 -0.69 -0.35 -8.48
N VAL A 68 -1.04 -1.34 -9.30
CA VAL A 68 -1.12 -1.15 -10.77
C VAL A 68 -2.17 -0.10 -11.12
N GLY A 69 -3.37 -0.20 -10.56
CA GLY A 69 -4.41 0.81 -10.79
C GLY A 69 -4.00 2.19 -10.27
N PHE A 70 -3.47 2.24 -9.05
CA PHE A 70 -2.95 3.47 -8.46
C PHE A 70 -1.82 4.09 -9.29
N ALA A 71 -0.83 3.28 -9.72
CA ALA A 71 0.29 3.74 -10.54
C ALA A 71 -0.15 4.28 -11.91
N LYS A 72 -1.12 3.63 -12.56
CA LYS A 72 -1.69 4.15 -13.82
C LYS A 72 -2.31 5.51 -13.64
N TYR A 73 -3.09 5.69 -12.57
CA TYR A 73 -3.68 6.99 -12.25
C TYR A 73 -2.61 8.05 -11.99
N ILE A 74 -1.62 7.79 -11.13
CA ILE A 74 -0.52 8.72 -10.85
C ILE A 74 0.26 9.05 -12.13
N ALA A 75 0.58 8.06 -12.95
CA ALA A 75 1.34 8.26 -14.19
C ALA A 75 0.58 9.10 -15.25
N SER A 76 -0.74 9.20 -15.15
CA SER A 76 -1.57 10.03 -16.03
C SER A 76 -1.60 11.51 -15.62
N LEU A 77 -1.14 11.82 -14.42
CA LEU A 77 -1.14 13.19 -13.87
C LEU A 77 0.14 13.94 -14.26
N PRO A 78 0.05 15.27 -14.48
CA PRO A 78 1.23 16.10 -14.63
C PRO A 78 2.16 15.93 -13.42
N GLU A 79 3.48 15.80 -13.68
CA GLU A 79 4.53 15.63 -12.65
C GLU A 79 4.33 14.46 -11.67
N GLY A 80 3.31 13.60 -11.88
CA GLY A 80 3.00 12.50 -10.96
C GLY A 80 4.16 11.53 -10.74
N LYS A 81 4.94 11.26 -11.79
CA LYS A 81 6.11 10.37 -11.72
C LYS A 81 7.27 10.99 -10.95
N GLU A 82 7.56 12.26 -11.20
CA GLU A 82 8.68 13.00 -10.61
C GLU A 82 8.44 13.34 -9.15
N ARG A 83 7.24 13.80 -8.81
CA ARG A 83 6.83 14.09 -7.43
C ARG A 83 6.77 12.80 -6.61
N GLY A 84 6.28 11.73 -7.20
CA GLY A 84 6.32 10.41 -6.60
C GLY A 84 5.35 10.21 -5.43
N VAL A 85 5.56 9.12 -4.70
CA VAL A 85 4.66 8.61 -3.65
C VAL A 85 5.45 8.33 -2.37
N ALA A 86 5.02 8.88 -1.23
CA ALA A 86 5.56 8.52 0.07
C ALA A 86 4.88 7.25 0.60
N ILE A 87 5.65 6.36 1.25
CA ILE A 87 5.15 5.06 1.73
C ILE A 87 5.54 4.87 3.20
N GLY A 88 4.53 4.79 4.06
CA GLY A 88 4.66 4.44 5.47
C GLY A 88 3.99 3.11 5.79
N TYR A 89 4.40 2.49 6.88
CA TYR A 89 3.85 1.22 7.34
C TYR A 89 3.98 1.07 8.85
N ASP A 90 3.10 0.24 9.43
CA ASP A 90 3.11 -0.10 10.84
C ASP A 90 3.82 -1.45 11.11
N ASN A 91 3.73 -1.94 12.36
CA ASN A 91 4.35 -3.17 12.82
C ASN A 91 3.51 -4.44 12.56
N ARG A 92 2.42 -4.37 11.81
CA ARG A 92 1.58 -5.53 11.51
C ARG A 92 2.29 -6.53 10.61
N HIS A 93 1.85 -7.78 10.71
CA HIS A 93 2.31 -8.81 9.78
C HIS A 93 2.13 -8.34 8.35
N MET A 94 3.13 -8.58 7.49
CA MET A 94 3.17 -8.21 6.08
C MET A 94 3.25 -6.71 5.77
N SER A 95 3.15 -5.77 6.74
CA SER A 95 3.13 -4.33 6.43
C SER A 95 4.37 -3.88 5.65
N TYR A 96 5.56 -4.25 6.10
CA TYR A 96 6.80 -3.94 5.38
C TYR A 96 6.83 -4.58 3.98
N LYS A 97 6.45 -5.88 3.86
CA LYS A 97 6.43 -6.58 2.56
C LYS A 97 5.46 -5.90 1.58
N PHE A 98 4.30 -5.48 2.05
CA PHE A 98 3.32 -4.76 1.22
C PHE A 98 3.82 -3.36 0.80
N ALA A 99 4.54 -2.67 1.68
CA ALA A 99 5.18 -1.40 1.35
C ALA A 99 6.24 -1.56 0.25
N ILE A 100 7.10 -2.59 0.36
CA ILE A 100 8.09 -2.93 -0.67
C ILE A 100 7.43 -3.31 -2.00
N GLU A 101 6.40 -4.17 -1.99
CA GLU A 101 5.68 -4.55 -3.21
C GLU A 101 5.01 -3.34 -3.87
N SER A 102 4.52 -2.39 -3.07
CA SER A 102 4.00 -1.13 -3.60
C SER A 102 5.08 -0.33 -4.33
N ALA A 103 6.25 -0.16 -3.73
CA ALA A 103 7.37 0.54 -4.35
C ALA A 103 7.84 -0.15 -5.65
N LYS A 104 7.89 -1.49 -5.67
CA LYS A 104 8.26 -2.28 -6.86
C LYS A 104 7.30 -2.06 -8.04
N VAL A 105 6.00 -2.02 -7.77
CA VAL A 105 5.01 -1.72 -8.80
C VAL A 105 5.13 -0.27 -9.27
N LEU A 106 5.21 0.70 -8.36
CA LEU A 106 5.38 2.12 -8.71
C LEU A 106 6.61 2.33 -9.61
N ALA A 107 7.74 1.72 -9.26
CA ALA A 107 8.97 1.79 -10.05
C ALA A 107 8.78 1.24 -11.48
N THR A 108 7.98 0.19 -11.68
CA THR A 108 7.67 -0.35 -13.02
C THR A 108 6.98 0.68 -13.92
N TYR A 109 6.25 1.64 -13.31
CA TYR A 109 5.61 2.75 -14.03
C TYR A 109 6.47 4.02 -14.10
N GLY A 110 7.72 3.93 -13.62
CA GLY A 110 8.66 5.06 -13.58
C GLY A 110 8.29 6.11 -12.53
N ILE A 111 7.54 5.73 -11.51
CA ILE A 111 7.11 6.61 -10.42
C ILE A 111 8.11 6.50 -9.27
N LYS A 112 8.62 7.64 -8.79
CA LYS A 112 9.47 7.68 -7.60
C LYS A 112 8.69 7.26 -6.36
N SER A 113 9.32 6.52 -5.47
CA SER A 113 8.81 6.22 -4.14
C SER A 113 9.78 6.67 -3.07
N TYR A 114 9.23 7.16 -1.95
CA TYR A 114 9.95 7.56 -0.75
C TYR A 114 9.42 6.70 0.40
N ILE A 115 10.16 5.66 0.76
CA ILE A 115 9.74 4.70 1.77
C ILE A 115 10.48 4.93 3.09
N PHE A 116 9.76 4.94 4.19
CA PHE A 116 10.40 5.00 5.51
C PHE A 116 11.26 3.76 5.76
N GLU A 117 12.46 3.96 6.30
CA GLU A 117 13.41 2.88 6.63
C GLU A 117 12.89 1.91 7.68
N SER A 118 12.01 2.39 8.56
CA SER A 118 11.33 1.63 9.58
C SER A 118 9.90 2.15 9.77
N LEU A 119 9.14 1.51 10.65
CA LEU A 119 7.75 1.92 10.91
C LEU A 119 7.65 3.36 11.40
N ARG A 120 6.68 4.10 10.88
CA ARG A 120 6.34 5.47 11.27
C ARG A 120 4.83 5.63 11.38
N PRO A 121 4.36 6.53 12.27
CA PRO A 121 2.94 6.78 12.45
C PRO A 121 2.32 7.51 11.26
N THR A 122 1.04 7.31 11.03
CA THR A 122 0.28 7.94 9.94
C THR A 122 0.43 9.48 9.87
N PRO A 123 0.44 10.23 10.99
CA PRO A 123 0.64 11.69 10.92
C PRO A 123 1.99 12.09 10.32
N GLU A 124 3.01 11.29 10.53
CA GLU A 124 4.33 11.56 9.96
C GLU A 124 4.37 11.31 8.45
N LEU A 125 3.66 10.28 7.95
CA LEU A 125 3.47 10.13 6.50
C LEU A 125 2.74 11.35 5.92
N SER A 126 1.67 11.81 6.55
CA SER A 126 0.93 13.01 6.12
C SER A 126 1.82 14.25 6.06
N PHE A 127 2.76 14.38 6.99
CA PHE A 127 3.77 15.41 6.98
C PHE A 127 4.77 15.23 5.83
N ALA A 128 5.35 14.03 5.68
CA ALA A 128 6.34 13.70 4.66
C ALA A 128 5.83 13.95 3.24
N LEU A 129 4.55 13.68 2.97
CA LEU A 129 3.90 14.00 1.70
C LEU A 129 4.09 15.47 1.31
N ARG A 130 3.87 16.37 2.24
CA ARG A 130 3.95 17.82 2.01
C ARG A 130 5.38 18.31 2.02
N ASP A 131 6.23 17.79 2.90
CA ASP A 131 7.64 18.17 3.03
C ASP A 131 8.44 17.77 1.79
N LEU A 132 8.18 16.58 1.22
CA LEU A 132 8.79 16.08 0.00
C LEU A 132 8.07 16.50 -1.29
N ASN A 133 6.97 17.25 -1.18
CA ASN A 133 6.11 17.61 -2.32
C ASN A 133 5.65 16.38 -3.12
N CYS A 134 5.37 15.26 -2.47
CA CYS A 134 4.82 14.07 -3.12
C CYS A 134 3.40 14.32 -3.64
N ILE A 135 3.03 13.66 -4.76
CA ILE A 135 1.67 13.75 -5.31
C ILE A 135 0.66 12.96 -4.48
N ALA A 136 1.12 11.87 -3.85
CA ALA A 136 0.29 10.98 -3.07
C ALA A 136 1.11 10.20 -2.03
N GLY A 137 0.42 9.46 -1.15
CA GLY A 137 1.04 8.58 -0.16
C GLY A 137 0.27 7.31 0.08
N ILE A 138 0.97 6.33 0.62
CA ILE A 138 0.43 5.04 1.01
C ILE A 138 0.77 4.80 2.49
N VAL A 139 -0.22 4.39 3.28
CA VAL A 139 0.02 3.81 4.61
C VAL A 139 -0.47 2.38 4.63
N VAL A 140 0.44 1.46 4.93
CA VAL A 140 0.10 0.05 5.13
C VAL A 140 -0.21 -0.17 6.60
N THR A 141 -1.49 -0.27 6.93
CA THR A 141 -2.00 -0.43 8.30
C THR A 141 -3.46 -0.84 8.31
N ALA A 142 -3.87 -1.62 9.30
CA ALA A 142 -5.27 -1.87 9.62
C ALA A 142 -5.73 -1.14 10.89
N SER A 143 -4.98 -0.13 11.35
CA SER A 143 -5.34 0.68 12.52
C SER A 143 -5.49 -0.18 13.80
N HIS A 144 -6.71 -0.30 14.33
CA HIS A 144 -7.04 -1.03 15.56
C HIS A 144 -7.72 -2.39 15.32
N ASN A 145 -7.78 -2.87 14.07
CA ASN A 145 -8.30 -4.20 13.79
C ASN A 145 -7.44 -5.30 14.44
N PRO A 146 -7.99 -6.52 14.64
CA PRO A 146 -7.24 -7.67 15.10
C PRO A 146 -5.98 -7.95 14.27
N PRO A 147 -4.99 -8.70 14.81
CA PRO A 147 -3.67 -8.86 14.18
C PRO A 147 -3.69 -9.59 12.83
N GLU A 148 -4.70 -10.41 12.58
CA GLU A 148 -4.91 -11.09 11.30
C GLU A 148 -5.32 -10.16 10.15
N TYR A 149 -5.69 -8.90 10.44
CA TYR A 149 -6.03 -7.90 9.44
C TYR A 149 -4.82 -7.06 9.06
N ASN A 150 -4.80 -6.64 7.79
CA ASN A 150 -4.00 -5.51 7.35
C ASN A 150 -4.82 -4.62 6.42
N GLY A 151 -4.24 -3.50 5.97
CA GLY A 151 -4.90 -2.55 5.10
C GLY A 151 -3.91 -1.74 4.29
N TYR A 152 -4.44 -1.05 3.32
CA TYR A 152 -3.72 -0.19 2.38
C TYR A 152 -4.53 1.08 2.23
N LYS A 153 -4.04 2.20 2.77
CA LYS A 153 -4.70 3.50 2.73
C LYS A 153 -3.97 4.44 1.80
N VAL A 154 -4.73 5.22 1.03
CA VAL A 154 -4.17 6.20 0.10
C VAL A 154 -4.41 7.61 0.61
N TYR A 155 -3.38 8.43 0.53
CA TYR A 155 -3.33 9.85 0.89
C TYR A 155 -3.02 10.69 -0.34
N TRP A 156 -3.42 11.96 -0.31
CA TRP A 156 -3.17 12.89 -1.40
C TRP A 156 -2.19 13.98 -1.00
N GLU A 157 -1.78 14.83 -1.95
CA GLU A 157 -0.75 15.87 -1.80
C GLU A 157 -1.00 16.86 -0.64
N ASP A 158 -2.25 17.02 -0.19
CA ASP A 158 -2.61 17.83 0.96
C ASP A 158 -2.32 17.15 2.31
N GLY A 159 -1.90 15.89 2.30
CA GLY A 159 -1.66 15.06 3.49
C GLY A 159 -2.90 14.40 4.07
N ALA A 160 -4.07 14.56 3.44
CA ALA A 160 -5.31 13.90 3.86
C ALA A 160 -5.56 12.58 3.07
N GLN A 161 -6.43 11.73 3.59
CA GLN A 161 -6.91 10.58 2.82
C GLN A 161 -7.66 11.05 1.58
N ILE A 162 -7.53 10.28 0.48
CA ILE A 162 -8.22 10.59 -0.76
C ILE A 162 -9.75 10.64 -0.58
N THR A 163 -10.37 11.51 -1.34
CA THR A 163 -11.82 11.70 -1.43
C THR A 163 -12.25 11.81 -2.88
N ALA A 164 -13.56 11.84 -3.12
CA ALA A 164 -14.10 12.05 -4.46
C ALA A 164 -13.59 13.37 -5.09
N PRO A 165 -13.29 13.39 -6.38
CA PRO A 165 -13.49 12.32 -7.38
C PRO A 165 -12.27 11.38 -7.53
N LYS A 166 -11.15 11.63 -6.86
CA LYS A 166 -9.88 10.90 -7.06
C LYS A 166 -9.99 9.43 -6.65
N ASP A 167 -10.70 9.15 -5.56
CA ASP A 167 -10.98 7.78 -5.12
C ASP A 167 -11.66 6.95 -6.22
N SER A 168 -12.71 7.49 -6.82
CA SER A 168 -13.47 6.81 -7.86
C SER A 168 -12.64 6.55 -9.12
N GLN A 169 -11.75 7.48 -9.47
CA GLN A 169 -10.83 7.33 -10.60
C GLN A 169 -9.81 6.22 -10.33
N ILE A 170 -9.20 6.19 -9.14
CA ILE A 170 -8.28 5.12 -8.74
C ILE A 170 -9.00 3.77 -8.69
N ILE A 171 -10.19 3.71 -8.09
CA ILE A 171 -11.02 2.49 -8.03
C ILE A 171 -11.29 1.95 -9.45
N SER A 172 -11.59 2.82 -10.39
CA SER A 172 -11.82 2.43 -11.80
C SER A 172 -10.59 1.75 -12.40
N GLU A 173 -9.41 2.34 -12.21
CA GLU A 173 -8.15 1.76 -12.70
C GLU A 173 -7.81 0.43 -12.00
N VAL A 174 -8.07 0.31 -10.70
CA VAL A 174 -7.86 -0.96 -9.95
C VAL A 174 -8.81 -2.05 -10.48
N LYS A 175 -10.07 -1.73 -10.73
CA LYS A 175 -11.06 -2.67 -11.29
C LYS A 175 -10.72 -3.11 -12.72
N ALA A 176 -10.06 -2.26 -13.49
CA ALA A 176 -9.61 -2.59 -14.84
C ALA A 176 -8.48 -3.65 -14.87
N VAL A 177 -7.81 -3.90 -13.75
CA VAL A 177 -6.83 -4.98 -13.62
C VAL A 177 -7.54 -6.29 -13.32
N THR A 178 -7.82 -7.07 -14.33
CA THR A 178 -8.60 -8.33 -14.21
C THR A 178 -7.75 -9.58 -14.05
N ASP A 179 -6.45 -9.50 -14.33
CA ASP A 179 -5.53 -10.64 -14.27
C ASP A 179 -4.28 -10.32 -13.43
N TYR A 180 -4.13 -11.04 -12.32
CA TYR A 180 -2.96 -10.93 -11.43
C TYR A 180 -1.65 -11.38 -12.11
N ASN A 181 -1.72 -12.22 -13.14
CA ASN A 181 -0.53 -12.69 -13.87
C ASN A 181 0.06 -11.61 -14.80
N THR A 182 -0.68 -10.55 -15.08
CA THR A 182 -0.20 -9.44 -15.90
C THR A 182 0.58 -8.39 -15.14
N VAL A 183 0.59 -8.48 -13.80
CA VAL A 183 1.29 -7.53 -12.95
C VAL A 183 2.80 -7.75 -13.04
N LYS A 184 3.50 -6.70 -13.43
CA LYS A 184 4.96 -6.66 -13.45
C LYS A 184 5.48 -5.85 -12.27
N THR A 185 6.60 -6.29 -11.71
CA THR A 185 7.29 -5.58 -10.63
C THR A 185 8.75 -5.38 -11.00
N MET A 186 9.28 -4.20 -10.76
CA MET A 186 10.70 -3.94 -10.90
C MET A 186 11.44 -4.49 -9.67
N ASP A 187 12.63 -5.00 -9.90
CA ASP A 187 13.53 -5.36 -8.79
C ASP A 187 13.91 -4.12 -7.97
N ILE A 188 14.04 -4.27 -6.64
CA ILE A 188 14.31 -3.13 -5.74
C ILE A 188 15.69 -2.52 -5.98
N ASP A 189 16.70 -3.33 -6.26
CA ASP A 189 18.05 -2.81 -6.50
C ASP A 189 18.09 -2.09 -7.86
N ALA A 190 17.42 -2.61 -8.86
CA ALA A 190 17.24 -1.91 -10.13
C ALA A 190 16.45 -0.60 -9.96
N ALA A 191 15.40 -0.58 -9.15
CA ALA A 191 14.64 0.63 -8.85
C ALA A 191 15.49 1.68 -8.10
N ARG A 192 16.35 1.23 -7.18
CA ARG A 192 17.29 2.09 -6.46
C ARG A 192 18.32 2.72 -7.40
N VAL A 193 18.93 1.93 -8.29
CA VAL A 193 19.87 2.43 -9.30
C VAL A 193 19.21 3.44 -10.24
N ALA A 194 17.95 3.22 -10.57
CA ALA A 194 17.18 4.14 -11.40
C ALA A 194 16.68 5.40 -10.66
N GLY A 195 16.93 5.55 -9.35
CA GLY A 195 16.45 6.68 -8.54
C GLY A 195 14.93 6.66 -8.28
N LEU A 196 14.29 5.51 -8.49
CA LEU A 196 12.85 5.32 -8.30
C LEU A 196 12.48 4.77 -6.91
N TYR A 197 13.47 4.28 -6.16
CA TYR A 197 13.31 3.80 -4.79
C TYR A 197 14.24 4.57 -3.86
N ASN A 198 13.66 5.41 -3.02
CA ASN A 198 14.38 6.29 -2.10
C ASN A 198 13.97 5.98 -0.65
N VAL A 199 14.95 5.78 0.21
CA VAL A 199 14.70 5.54 1.63
C VAL A 199 14.75 6.86 2.37
N ILE A 200 13.76 7.10 3.24
CA ILE A 200 13.67 8.26 4.15
C ILE A 200 13.69 7.77 5.60
N GLY A 201 14.25 8.57 6.49
CA GLY A 201 14.45 8.18 7.90
C GLY A 201 14.64 9.39 8.80
N TYR A 202 15.69 9.41 9.59
CA TYR A 202 15.93 10.39 10.67
C TYR A 202 15.82 11.86 10.25
N ASP A 203 16.26 12.23 9.05
CA ASP A 203 16.13 13.63 8.59
C ASP A 203 14.65 14.03 8.48
N MET A 204 13.79 13.11 8.07
CA MET A 204 12.35 13.33 8.02
C MET A 204 11.74 13.39 9.43
N ASP A 205 12.20 12.52 10.34
CA ASP A 205 11.80 12.53 11.75
C ASP A 205 12.13 13.89 12.39
N ASP A 206 13.33 14.41 12.15
CA ASP A 206 13.78 15.70 12.67
C ASP A 206 12.94 16.86 12.12
N ASN A 207 12.64 16.86 10.83
CA ASN A 207 11.76 17.85 10.20
C ASN A 207 10.36 17.81 10.80
N TYR A 208 9.80 16.61 10.98
CA TYR A 208 8.49 16.41 11.59
C TYR A 208 8.47 16.91 13.03
N MET A 209 9.46 16.55 13.85
CA MET A 209 9.57 17.00 15.23
C MET A 209 9.77 18.51 15.34
N ALA A 210 10.53 19.10 14.43
CA ALA A 210 10.71 20.56 14.39
C ALA A 210 9.39 21.28 14.05
N ALA A 211 8.59 20.72 13.14
CA ALA A 211 7.26 21.25 12.81
C ALA A 211 6.29 21.14 14.00
N LEU A 212 6.27 19.99 14.68
CA LEU A 212 5.44 19.81 15.87
C LEU A 212 5.81 20.81 17.00
N LYS A 213 7.09 21.01 17.25
CA LYS A 213 7.54 21.98 18.27
C LYS A 213 7.08 23.41 18.00
N LYS A 214 6.90 23.80 16.74
CA LYS A 214 6.38 25.13 16.36
C LYS A 214 4.88 25.26 16.64
N THR A 215 4.13 24.16 16.66
CA THR A 215 2.67 24.17 16.83
C THR A 215 2.22 23.95 18.25
N VAL A 216 3.10 23.39 19.11
CA VAL A 216 2.77 23.09 20.50
C VAL A 216 3.32 24.17 21.43
N SER A 217 2.43 24.84 22.17
CA SER A 217 2.83 25.74 23.26
C SER A 217 2.98 24.93 24.55
N TYR A 218 4.21 24.79 25.03
CA TYR A 218 4.51 24.11 26.30
C TYR A 218 4.25 24.96 27.53
N THR A 219 3.72 26.17 27.38
CA THR A 219 3.51 27.14 28.49
C THR A 219 2.54 26.64 29.56
N HIS A 220 1.77 25.60 29.29
CA HIS A 220 0.78 25.04 30.21
C HIS A 220 1.00 23.55 30.56
N LEU A 221 2.08 22.95 30.04
CA LEU A 221 2.44 21.56 30.36
C LEU A 221 3.40 21.54 31.56
N THR A 222 2.92 21.88 32.74
CA THR A 222 3.57 21.46 33.98
C THR A 222 3.11 20.04 34.28
N LEU A 223 4.03 19.07 34.23
CA LEU A 223 3.77 17.75 34.80
C LEU A 223 3.44 17.92 36.27
N PRO A 224 2.36 17.32 36.81
CA PRO A 224 2.17 17.26 38.23
C PRO A 224 3.35 16.50 38.85
N THR A 225 4.06 17.15 39.75
CA THR A 225 5.11 16.55 40.57
C THR A 225 4.49 15.63 41.62
#